data_7b33f029405b932509068e54dae27230
#
_entry.id   7b33f029405b932509068e54dae27230
#
_cell.length_a   1.000
_cell.length_b   1.000
_cell.length_c   1.000
_cell.angle_alpha   90.00
_cell.angle_beta   90.00
_cell.angle_gamma   90.00
#
_symmetry.space_group_name_H-M   'P 1'
#
loop_
_entity.id
_entity.type
_entity.pdbx_description
1 polymer ?
#
loop_
_entity_poly.entity_id
_entity_poly.type
_entity_poly.pdbx_seq_one_letter_code
_entity_poly.pdbx_strand_id
1 'polypeptide(L)'
;MRRRDWQAMLLSMRRPLAQALGAAACAWLLGSAWPAQVAAAIASATSSAPAPEARLEGASLVAALRRGGYVVYFRHTATDFSRDDSRATSVDDCDRQRPLTDQGRRDAAAIGAALRALGLPVTEAYASPMCRTMEHAHLMLGDVTARPEVREAQGGDYDGLKQLLAAPVAAGGNRWIVGHGIPFRAVAGPPHLAEGEAVVIRPDATAWTVVARLQVSDWQALAAGAR
;
A
#
# COMPACT_ATOMS: atom_id res chain seq x y z
N MET A 1 41.59 13.91 -17.76
CA MET A 1 41.12 14.19 -19.12
C MET A 1 39.84 14.96 -19.06
N ARG A 2 39.88 16.18 -19.43
CA ARG A 2 39.07 17.30 -19.93
C ARG A 2 37.55 17.19 -19.76
N ARG A 3 37.05 18.03 -18.86
CA ARG A 3 35.70 18.61 -18.91
C ARG A 3 35.64 19.56 -20.14
N ARG A 4 34.84 19.26 -21.14
CA ARG A 4 34.29 20.17 -22.18
C ARG A 4 33.37 19.36 -23.09
N ASP A 5 32.26 20.03 -23.47
CA ASP A 5 31.31 19.73 -24.55
C ASP A 5 29.90 19.23 -24.16
N TRP A 6 29.18 20.04 -23.35
CA TRP A 6 27.73 19.97 -23.26
C TRP A 6 27.02 21.33 -23.37
N GLN A 7 27.60 22.30 -24.14
CA GLN A 7 26.97 23.61 -24.34
C GLN A 7 26.65 23.97 -25.80
N ALA A 8 26.43 23.01 -26.67
CA ALA A 8 26.18 23.31 -28.09
C ALA A 8 25.01 22.49 -28.65
N MET A 9 23.79 22.57 -28.04
CA MET A 9 22.58 22.03 -28.69
C MET A 9 21.28 22.72 -28.25
N LEU A 10 21.29 24.03 -28.08
CA LEU A 10 20.10 24.84 -27.84
C LEU A 10 20.12 26.10 -28.70
N LEU A 11 20.07 25.98 -30.04
CA LEU A 11 19.80 27.08 -30.93
C LEU A 11 19.42 26.53 -32.32
N SER A 12 18.15 26.18 -32.52
CA SER A 12 17.49 26.36 -33.82
C SER A 12 16.06 25.79 -33.79
N MET A 13 15.08 26.62 -33.70
CA MET A 13 13.79 26.52 -34.39
C MET A 13 12.86 27.63 -33.91
N ARG A 14 13.16 28.84 -34.38
CA ARG A 14 12.15 29.89 -34.48
C ARG A 14 11.54 29.80 -35.88
N ARG A 15 10.26 29.61 -35.98
CA ARG A 15 9.46 29.85 -37.21
C ARG A 15 8.46 30.95 -36.96
N PRO A 16 8.27 31.86 -37.94
CA PRO A 16 7.49 33.11 -37.76
C PRO A 16 5.98 32.92 -38.00
N LEU A 17 5.22 33.75 -37.31
CA LEU A 17 3.81 33.99 -37.57
C LEU A 17 3.63 34.66 -38.96
N ALA A 18 2.68 34.16 -39.74
CA ALA A 18 2.11 34.86 -40.86
C ALA A 18 0.63 35.15 -40.55
N GLN A 19 0.34 36.46 -40.49
CA GLN A 19 -1.00 37.01 -40.42
C GLN A 19 -1.65 36.92 -41.81
N ALA A 20 -2.93 36.58 -41.88
CA ALA A 20 -3.79 36.86 -43.02
C ALA A 20 -5.15 37.37 -42.51
N LEU A 21 -5.35 38.65 -42.69
CA LEU A 21 -6.62 39.35 -42.58
C LEU A 21 -7.45 39.07 -43.84
N GLY A 22 -8.70 38.71 -43.67
CA GLY A 22 -9.67 38.60 -44.78
C GLY A 22 -11.07 38.81 -44.24
N ALA A 23 -11.57 40.03 -44.41
CA ALA A 23 -12.95 40.42 -44.15
C ALA A 23 -13.85 40.01 -45.32
N ALA A 24 -15.00 39.38 -45.03
CA ALA A 24 -16.15 39.40 -45.92
C ALA A 24 -17.43 39.28 -45.07
N ALA A 25 -18.15 40.36 -45.01
CA ALA A 25 -19.52 40.45 -44.51
C ALA A 25 -20.49 39.89 -45.56
N CYS A 26 -21.40 39.00 -45.15
CA CYS A 26 -22.68 38.78 -45.84
C CYS A 26 -23.71 38.36 -44.80
N ALA A 27 -24.66 39.30 -44.61
CA ALA A 27 -25.87 39.08 -43.86
C ALA A 27 -26.83 38.18 -44.62
N TRP A 28 -27.32 37.12 -43.99
CA TRP A 28 -28.58 36.47 -44.35
C TRP A 28 -29.38 36.16 -43.09
N LEU A 29 -30.44 36.94 -42.91
CA LEU A 29 -31.55 36.69 -42.00
C LEU A 29 -32.39 35.56 -42.58
N LEU A 30 -32.36 34.38 -41.97
CA LEU A 30 -33.45 33.42 -42.05
C LEU A 30 -33.59 32.75 -40.72
N GLY A 31 -34.69 33.02 -40.04
CA GLY A 31 -35.11 32.37 -38.84
C GLY A 31 -35.38 30.86 -39.08
N SER A 32 -34.74 30.05 -38.33
CA SER A 32 -35.10 28.66 -38.18
C SER A 32 -35.25 28.39 -36.67
N ALA A 33 -36.49 28.12 -36.27
CA ALA A 33 -36.87 27.65 -34.96
C ALA A 33 -36.12 26.33 -34.69
N TRP A 34 -35.21 26.34 -33.73
CA TRP A 34 -34.64 25.13 -33.21
C TRP A 34 -35.69 24.42 -32.34
N PRO A 35 -35.93 23.13 -32.53
CA PRO A 35 -36.83 22.39 -31.68
C PRO A 35 -36.26 22.28 -30.25
N ALA A 36 -37.03 22.70 -29.29
CA ALA A 36 -36.73 22.75 -27.86
C ALA A 36 -36.65 21.34 -27.20
N GLN A 37 -36.15 20.33 -27.89
CA GLN A 37 -36.13 18.93 -27.42
C GLN A 37 -34.72 18.35 -27.17
N VAL A 38 -33.66 19.14 -27.24
CA VAL A 38 -32.30 18.65 -26.96
C VAL A 38 -31.82 18.99 -25.53
N ALA A 39 -32.59 19.78 -24.78
CA ALA A 39 -32.20 20.22 -23.43
C ALA A 39 -32.52 19.22 -22.29
N ALA A 40 -33.14 18.06 -22.57
CA ALA A 40 -33.59 17.13 -21.52
C ALA A 40 -32.70 15.90 -21.31
N ALA A 41 -31.54 15.77 -21.97
CA ALA A 41 -30.69 14.58 -21.92
C ALA A 41 -29.35 14.77 -21.15
N ILE A 42 -29.11 15.91 -20.49
CA ILE A 42 -27.85 16.18 -19.78
C ILE A 42 -28.03 16.17 -18.24
N ALA A 43 -29.16 15.77 -17.74
CA ALA A 43 -29.42 15.78 -16.30
C ALA A 43 -29.64 14.37 -15.80
N SER A 44 -28.62 13.53 -15.68
CA SER A 44 -28.58 12.38 -14.76
C SER A 44 -27.25 11.61 -14.83
N ALA A 45 -26.14 12.25 -15.08
CA ALA A 45 -24.86 11.72 -14.65
C ALA A 45 -24.59 12.22 -13.22
N THR A 46 -25.39 11.73 -12.28
CA THR A 46 -25.01 11.77 -10.86
C THR A 46 -23.76 10.93 -10.73
N SER A 47 -22.60 11.59 -10.70
CA SER A 47 -21.36 11.00 -10.21
C SER A 47 -21.62 10.61 -8.76
N SER A 48 -22.11 9.39 -8.54
CA SER A 48 -22.12 8.80 -7.21
C SER A 48 -20.64 8.63 -6.84
N ALA A 49 -20.17 9.46 -5.92
CA ALA A 49 -18.91 9.17 -5.23
C ALA A 49 -18.97 7.70 -4.78
N PRO A 50 -17.92 6.90 -4.99
CA PRO A 50 -17.94 5.51 -4.55
C PRO A 50 -18.29 5.51 -3.07
N ALA A 51 -19.31 4.73 -2.71
CA ALA A 51 -19.72 4.53 -1.32
C ALA A 51 -18.46 4.12 -0.53
N PRO A 52 -18.26 4.61 0.71
CA PRO A 52 -17.13 4.18 1.52
C PRO A 52 -17.14 2.65 1.56
N GLU A 53 -16.04 2.05 1.08
CA GLU A 53 -15.95 0.60 0.99
C GLU A 53 -16.23 -0.03 2.35
N ALA A 54 -17.17 -0.98 2.36
CA ALA A 54 -17.57 -1.67 3.59
C ALA A 54 -16.34 -2.36 4.21
N ARG A 55 -16.11 -2.11 5.49
CA ARG A 55 -15.13 -2.87 6.27
C ARG A 55 -15.43 -4.35 6.18
N LEU A 56 -14.38 -5.14 6.01
CA LEU A 56 -14.49 -6.59 6.05
C LEU A 56 -14.27 -7.08 7.48
N GLU A 57 -15.17 -7.94 7.96
CA GLU A 57 -15.10 -8.47 9.32
C GLU A 57 -15.52 -9.96 9.35
N GLY A 58 -15.10 -10.70 10.37
CA GLY A 58 -15.51 -12.07 10.62
C GLY A 58 -15.39 -12.98 9.38
N ALA A 59 -16.46 -13.72 9.09
CA ALA A 59 -16.49 -14.66 7.97
C ALA A 59 -16.28 -14.01 6.60
N SER A 60 -16.76 -12.76 6.42
CA SER A 60 -16.58 -12.03 5.15
C SER A 60 -15.11 -11.69 4.88
N LEU A 61 -14.36 -11.32 5.91
CA LEU A 61 -12.91 -11.08 5.83
C LEU A 61 -12.16 -12.38 5.51
N VAL A 62 -12.45 -13.47 6.22
CA VAL A 62 -11.83 -14.78 5.97
C VAL A 62 -12.10 -15.25 4.54
N ALA A 63 -13.34 -15.14 4.07
CA ALA A 63 -13.70 -15.50 2.69
C ALA A 63 -12.98 -14.64 1.66
N ALA A 64 -12.81 -13.33 1.92
CA ALA A 64 -12.06 -12.44 1.05
C ALA A 64 -10.58 -12.82 0.99
N LEU A 65 -9.93 -13.02 2.12
CA LEU A 65 -8.51 -13.42 2.19
C LEU A 65 -8.26 -14.80 1.56
N ARG A 66 -9.22 -15.74 1.66
CA ARG A 66 -9.12 -17.05 0.97
C ARG A 66 -9.17 -16.92 -0.55
N ARG A 67 -9.93 -15.96 -1.08
CA ARG A 67 -9.93 -15.68 -2.53
C ARG A 67 -8.64 -15.01 -2.99
N GLY A 68 -7.92 -14.35 -2.10
CA GLY A 68 -6.69 -13.63 -2.40
C GLY A 68 -6.90 -12.24 -2.99
N GLY A 69 -5.80 -11.61 -3.41
CA GLY A 69 -5.81 -10.27 -3.98
C GLY A 69 -5.58 -9.16 -2.95
N TYR A 70 -5.20 -9.48 -1.72
CA TYR A 70 -4.99 -8.51 -0.65
C TYR A 70 -3.52 -8.40 -0.26
N VAL A 71 -3.16 -7.24 0.27
CA VAL A 71 -1.92 -7.03 1.02
C VAL A 71 -2.27 -7.00 2.50
N VAL A 72 -1.55 -7.77 3.32
CA VAL A 72 -1.70 -7.77 4.78
C VAL A 72 -0.40 -7.23 5.37
N TYR A 73 -0.45 -6.03 5.92
CA TYR A 73 0.72 -5.38 6.51
C TYR A 73 0.64 -5.45 8.03
N PHE A 74 1.69 -5.96 8.67
CA PHE A 74 1.86 -6.02 10.12
C PHE A 74 2.89 -5.01 10.61
N ARG A 75 2.63 -4.36 11.71
CA ARG A 75 3.70 -3.90 12.57
C ARG A 75 4.24 -5.13 13.31
N HIS A 76 5.58 -5.25 13.42
CA HIS A 76 6.18 -6.33 14.22
C HIS A 76 5.52 -6.47 15.59
N THR A 77 5.52 -7.67 16.16
CA THR A 77 5.01 -7.98 17.51
C THR A 77 5.87 -7.33 18.60
N ALA A 78 5.47 -7.54 19.86
CA ALA A 78 6.05 -6.88 21.04
C ALA A 78 7.56 -6.96 21.11
N THR A 79 8.20 -5.84 21.40
CA THR A 79 9.66 -5.67 21.48
C THR A 79 10.12 -5.24 22.86
N ASP A 80 11.39 -5.52 23.20
CA ASP A 80 12.02 -5.12 24.45
C ASP A 80 12.47 -3.66 24.42
N PHE A 81 11.69 -2.76 25.00
CA PHE A 81 11.98 -1.34 25.06
C PHE A 81 13.11 -0.95 26.02
N SER A 82 13.69 -1.89 26.79
CA SER A 82 14.92 -1.63 27.54
C SER A 82 16.14 -1.50 26.62
N ARG A 83 15.99 -1.88 25.34
CA ARG A 83 17.01 -1.79 24.29
C ARG A 83 16.51 -0.89 23.15
N ASP A 84 17.47 -0.29 22.46
CA ASP A 84 17.22 0.51 21.25
C ASP A 84 18.15 0.06 20.11
N ASP A 85 17.99 0.67 18.95
CA ASP A 85 18.76 0.34 17.75
C ASP A 85 19.97 1.30 17.57
N SER A 86 20.26 2.20 18.54
CA SER A 86 21.24 3.29 18.35
C SER A 86 22.68 2.82 18.17
N ARG A 87 22.99 1.62 18.65
CA ARG A 87 24.31 1.01 18.56
C ARG A 87 24.46 -0.01 17.42
N ALA A 88 23.38 -0.31 16.71
CA ALA A 88 23.41 -1.23 15.58
C ALA A 88 24.18 -0.60 14.41
N THR A 89 25.14 -1.33 13.86
CA THR A 89 26.00 -0.87 12.77
C THR A 89 25.48 -1.29 11.40
N SER A 90 24.61 -2.28 11.36
CA SER A 90 23.95 -2.77 10.14
C SER A 90 22.58 -3.41 10.48
N VAL A 91 21.84 -3.77 9.45
CA VAL A 91 20.56 -4.50 9.60
C VAL A 91 20.76 -5.93 10.10
N ASP A 92 21.96 -6.49 9.96
CA ASP A 92 22.32 -7.84 10.39
C ASP A 92 22.91 -7.86 11.82
N ASP A 93 23.13 -6.70 12.43
CA ASP A 93 23.72 -6.56 13.78
C ASP A 93 22.63 -6.76 14.85
N CYS A 94 22.07 -7.99 14.90
CA CYS A 94 20.93 -8.31 15.76
C CYS A 94 21.22 -8.14 17.25
N ASP A 95 22.46 -8.37 17.68
CA ASP A 95 22.86 -8.25 19.09
C ASP A 95 22.77 -6.80 19.59
N ARG A 96 22.80 -5.82 18.68
CA ARG A 96 22.69 -4.39 18.99
C ARG A 96 21.37 -3.76 18.56
N GLN A 97 20.44 -4.58 18.09
CA GLN A 97 19.09 -4.13 17.81
C GLN A 97 18.14 -4.41 18.97
N ARG A 98 17.02 -3.73 18.99
CA ARG A 98 15.89 -4.01 19.87
C ARG A 98 15.22 -5.31 19.40
N PRO A 99 15.24 -6.40 20.22
CA PRO A 99 14.70 -7.69 19.84
C PRO A 99 13.19 -7.77 20.09
N LEU A 100 12.55 -8.82 19.57
CA LEU A 100 11.25 -9.25 20.06
C LEU A 100 11.36 -9.73 21.52
N THR A 101 10.30 -9.53 22.29
CA THR A 101 10.15 -10.21 23.58
C THR A 101 9.73 -11.67 23.36
N ASP A 102 9.81 -12.50 24.42
CA ASP A 102 9.26 -13.86 24.37
C ASP A 102 7.74 -13.85 24.09
N GLN A 103 7.01 -12.84 24.60
CA GLN A 103 5.61 -12.66 24.25
C GLN A 103 5.46 -12.33 22.75
N GLY A 104 6.26 -11.41 22.22
CA GLY A 104 6.24 -11.09 20.79
C GLY A 104 6.49 -12.31 19.89
N ARG A 105 7.41 -13.19 20.27
CA ARG A 105 7.66 -14.45 19.56
C ARG A 105 6.45 -15.39 19.61
N ARG A 106 5.84 -15.54 20.80
CA ARG A 106 4.61 -16.34 20.93
C ARG A 106 3.46 -15.78 20.08
N ASP A 107 3.28 -14.48 20.07
CA ASP A 107 2.24 -13.80 19.28
C ASP A 107 2.45 -14.02 17.78
N ALA A 108 3.67 -13.85 17.28
CA ALA A 108 4.01 -14.12 15.89
C ALA A 108 3.70 -15.57 15.47
N ALA A 109 4.12 -16.54 16.30
CA ALA A 109 3.84 -17.95 16.05
C ALA A 109 2.33 -18.28 16.11
N ALA A 110 1.59 -17.64 17.04
CA ALA A 110 0.15 -17.83 17.19
C ALA A 110 -0.62 -17.25 15.99
N ILE A 111 -0.21 -16.09 15.47
CA ILE A 111 -0.77 -15.55 14.22
C ILE A 111 -0.53 -16.56 13.09
N GLY A 112 0.69 -17.07 12.93
CA GLY A 112 1.00 -18.05 11.89
C GLY A 112 0.17 -19.32 11.99
N ALA A 113 -0.08 -19.83 13.21
CA ALA A 113 -0.96 -20.96 13.44
C ALA A 113 -2.41 -20.67 13.03
N ALA A 114 -2.91 -19.46 13.32
CA ALA A 114 -4.24 -19.02 12.92
C ALA A 114 -4.37 -18.91 11.38
N LEU A 115 -3.37 -18.33 10.70
CA LEU A 115 -3.37 -18.23 9.23
C LEU A 115 -3.46 -19.60 8.57
N ARG A 116 -2.70 -20.59 9.08
CA ARG A 116 -2.73 -21.97 8.58
C ARG A 116 -4.09 -22.64 8.87
N ALA A 117 -4.63 -22.48 10.07
CA ALA A 117 -5.94 -23.01 10.43
C ALA A 117 -7.07 -22.43 9.58
N LEU A 118 -6.96 -21.16 9.22
CA LEU A 118 -7.89 -20.47 8.31
C LEU A 118 -7.68 -20.83 6.83
N GLY A 119 -6.62 -21.53 6.46
CA GLY A 119 -6.30 -21.85 5.07
C GLY A 119 -6.05 -20.62 4.21
N LEU A 120 -5.40 -19.58 4.76
CA LEU A 120 -5.15 -18.35 4.05
C LEU A 120 -3.91 -18.50 3.14
N PRO A 121 -4.01 -18.21 1.83
CA PRO A 121 -2.89 -18.38 0.91
C PRO A 121 -1.81 -17.31 1.12
N VAL A 122 -0.55 -17.76 1.13
CA VAL A 122 0.64 -16.91 1.18
C VAL A 122 1.37 -17.09 -0.15
N THR A 123 1.35 -16.07 -1.02
CA THR A 123 2.08 -16.12 -2.29
C THR A 123 3.31 -15.23 -2.29
N GLU A 124 3.26 -14.16 -1.51
CA GLU A 124 4.37 -13.23 -1.34
C GLU A 124 4.54 -12.95 0.15
N ALA A 125 5.73 -13.19 0.69
CA ALA A 125 6.07 -12.94 2.08
C ALA A 125 7.29 -12.03 2.16
N TYR A 126 7.11 -10.83 2.71
CA TYR A 126 8.12 -9.79 2.78
C TYR A 126 8.28 -9.27 4.20
N ALA A 127 9.49 -8.82 4.53
CA ALA A 127 9.74 -8.12 5.78
C ALA A 127 10.76 -6.99 5.60
N SER A 128 10.70 -5.99 6.46
CA SER A 128 11.82 -5.08 6.67
C SER A 128 13.06 -5.90 7.06
N PRO A 129 14.27 -5.53 6.61
CA PRO A 129 15.49 -6.30 6.91
C PRO A 129 15.94 -6.23 8.37
N MET A 130 15.24 -5.49 9.26
CA MET A 130 15.57 -5.45 10.69
C MET A 130 15.29 -6.81 11.35
N CYS A 131 16.14 -7.21 12.31
CA CYS A 131 16.07 -8.56 12.91
C CYS A 131 14.70 -8.88 13.50
N ARG A 132 14.05 -7.94 14.23
CA ARG A 132 12.72 -8.17 14.83
C ARG A 132 11.61 -8.40 13.80
N THR A 133 11.70 -7.76 12.64
CA THR A 133 10.71 -7.94 11.58
C THR A 133 10.94 -9.22 10.80
N MET A 134 12.18 -9.59 10.53
CA MET A 134 12.54 -10.87 9.94
C MET A 134 12.16 -12.03 10.86
N GLU A 135 12.48 -11.94 12.16
CA GLU A 135 12.12 -12.96 13.14
C GLU A 135 10.59 -13.15 13.25
N HIS A 136 9.81 -12.04 13.35
CA HIS A 136 8.36 -12.12 13.32
C HIS A 136 7.85 -12.82 12.05
N ALA A 137 8.33 -12.40 10.90
CA ALA A 137 7.87 -12.94 9.62
C ALA A 137 8.20 -14.43 9.47
N HIS A 138 9.40 -14.86 9.88
CA HIS A 138 9.78 -16.29 9.89
C HIS A 138 8.91 -17.13 10.82
N LEU A 139 8.65 -16.66 12.04
CA LEU A 139 7.77 -17.35 12.99
C LEU A 139 6.32 -17.48 12.48
N MET A 140 5.85 -16.48 11.75
CA MET A 140 4.49 -16.41 11.23
C MET A 140 4.33 -17.17 9.91
N LEU A 141 5.21 -16.96 8.93
CA LEU A 141 5.04 -17.36 7.53
C LEU A 141 6.03 -18.42 7.04
N GLY A 142 7.16 -18.62 7.73
CA GLY A 142 8.27 -19.46 7.27
C GLY A 142 9.23 -18.66 6.38
N ASP A 143 9.35 -19.03 5.10
CA ASP A 143 10.25 -18.35 4.18
C ASP A 143 9.78 -16.92 3.88
N VAL A 144 10.71 -15.97 3.97
CA VAL A 144 10.41 -14.54 3.80
C VAL A 144 11.56 -13.83 3.08
N THR A 145 11.22 -12.89 2.22
CA THR A 145 12.19 -12.05 1.51
C THR A 145 12.33 -10.69 2.19
N ALA A 146 13.56 -10.31 2.54
CA ALA A 146 13.84 -8.98 3.04
C ALA A 146 13.63 -7.91 1.96
N ARG A 147 12.89 -6.84 2.29
CA ARG A 147 12.59 -5.73 1.40
C ARG A 147 12.96 -4.41 2.09
N PRO A 148 14.04 -3.75 1.66
CA PRO A 148 14.48 -2.48 2.25
C PRO A 148 13.40 -1.39 2.23
N GLU A 149 12.49 -1.41 1.26
CA GLU A 149 11.38 -0.47 1.10
C GLU A 149 10.38 -0.51 2.26
N VAL A 150 10.34 -1.63 3.01
CA VAL A 150 9.47 -1.80 4.19
C VAL A 150 10.06 -1.14 5.43
N ARG A 151 11.35 -0.78 5.41
CA ARG A 151 12.02 -0.03 6.46
C ARG A 151 11.80 1.47 6.29
N GLU A 152 12.03 2.21 7.38
CA GLU A 152 12.13 3.66 7.31
C GLU A 152 13.30 4.06 6.38
N ALA A 153 13.00 4.79 5.31
CA ALA A 153 14.01 5.32 4.42
C ALA A 153 14.69 6.55 5.03
N GLN A 154 15.97 6.73 4.74
CA GLN A 154 16.67 7.96 5.09
C GLN A 154 16.01 9.14 4.36
N GLY A 155 15.68 10.20 5.10
CA GLY A 155 15.00 11.36 4.53
C GLY A 155 13.47 11.27 4.44
N GLY A 156 12.86 10.18 4.93
CA GLY A 156 11.39 10.05 4.97
C GLY A 156 10.76 9.74 3.63
N ASP A 157 11.52 9.21 2.68
CA ASP A 157 10.98 8.70 1.42
C ASP A 157 10.38 7.31 1.64
N TYR A 158 9.08 7.18 1.36
CA TYR A 158 8.32 5.93 1.47
C TYR A 158 7.67 5.51 0.15
N ASP A 159 8.14 6.02 -1.00
CA ASP A 159 7.51 5.73 -2.29
C ASP A 159 7.62 4.25 -2.66
N GLY A 160 8.73 3.58 -2.31
CA GLY A 160 8.84 2.13 -2.46
C GLY A 160 7.81 1.36 -1.64
N LEU A 161 7.52 1.78 -0.40
CA LEU A 161 6.47 1.17 0.41
C LEU A 161 5.08 1.44 -0.20
N LYS A 162 4.78 2.66 -0.63
CA LYS A 162 3.51 3.00 -1.30
C LYS A 162 3.29 2.12 -2.53
N GLN A 163 4.31 1.96 -3.37
CA GLN A 163 4.26 1.08 -4.55
C GLN A 163 4.00 -0.38 -4.15
N LEU A 164 4.68 -0.87 -3.11
CA LEU A 164 4.51 -2.23 -2.63
C LEU A 164 3.08 -2.49 -2.09
N LEU A 165 2.45 -1.48 -1.46
CA LEU A 165 1.07 -1.57 -0.97
C LEU A 165 0.03 -1.47 -2.10
N ALA A 166 0.30 -0.70 -3.16
CA ALA A 166 -0.61 -0.46 -4.27
C ALA A 166 -0.51 -1.51 -5.38
N ALA A 167 0.65 -2.15 -5.54
CA ALA A 167 0.87 -3.11 -6.61
C ALA A 167 -0.08 -4.29 -6.53
N PRO A 168 -0.69 -4.72 -7.66
CA PRO A 168 -1.55 -5.88 -7.71
C PRO A 168 -0.89 -7.13 -7.11
N VAL A 169 -1.68 -7.97 -6.47
CA VAL A 169 -1.26 -9.28 -5.95
C VAL A 169 -1.67 -10.36 -6.94
N ALA A 170 -0.83 -11.38 -7.10
CA ALA A 170 -1.13 -12.51 -7.97
C ALA A 170 -2.46 -13.17 -7.58
N ALA A 171 -3.22 -13.62 -8.59
CA ALA A 171 -4.51 -14.26 -8.37
C ALA A 171 -4.39 -15.51 -7.48
N GLY A 172 -5.32 -15.68 -6.56
CA GLY A 172 -5.38 -16.82 -5.64
C GLY A 172 -4.42 -16.73 -4.46
N GLY A 173 -3.70 -15.60 -4.28
CA GLY A 173 -2.80 -15.40 -3.16
C GLY A 173 -2.90 -14.05 -2.51
N ASN A 174 -2.19 -13.87 -1.40
CA ASN A 174 -2.04 -12.59 -0.70
C ASN A 174 -0.56 -12.26 -0.53
N ARG A 175 -0.28 -10.96 -0.44
CA ARG A 175 1.03 -10.42 -0.07
C ARG A 175 1.04 -10.12 1.42
N TRP A 176 1.96 -10.72 2.14
CA TRP A 176 2.14 -10.56 3.58
C TRP A 176 3.41 -9.76 3.86
N ILE A 177 3.29 -8.71 4.63
CA ILE A 177 4.39 -7.78 4.89
C ILE A 177 4.52 -7.57 6.39
N VAL A 178 5.73 -7.77 6.94
CA VAL A 178 6.05 -7.41 8.32
C VAL A 178 6.98 -6.21 8.33
N GLY A 179 6.50 -5.09 8.87
CA GLY A 179 7.23 -3.83 8.91
C GLY A 179 7.10 -3.11 10.24
N HIS A 180 7.07 -1.79 10.17
CA HIS A 180 7.12 -0.89 11.33
C HIS A 180 5.93 0.05 11.34
N GLY A 181 5.62 0.60 12.54
CA GLY A 181 4.50 1.52 12.69
C GLY A 181 4.76 2.90 12.06
N ILE A 182 5.99 3.43 12.13
CA ILE A 182 6.33 4.75 11.60
C ILE A 182 6.21 4.80 10.07
N PRO A 183 6.84 3.90 9.28
CA PRO A 183 6.66 3.86 7.82
C PRO A 183 5.19 3.74 7.41
N PHE A 184 4.44 2.84 8.03
CA PHE A 184 3.03 2.68 7.70
C PHE A 184 2.23 3.95 7.99
N ARG A 185 2.42 4.57 9.16
CA ARG A 185 1.75 5.83 9.50
C ARG A 185 2.10 6.96 8.54
N ALA A 186 3.35 7.01 8.06
CA ALA A 186 3.78 8.04 7.11
C ALA A 186 3.03 7.96 5.78
N VAL A 187 2.68 6.75 5.32
CA VAL A 187 1.98 6.53 4.04
C VAL A 187 0.46 6.44 4.18
N ALA A 188 -0.04 5.96 5.33
CA ALA A 188 -1.47 5.70 5.55
C ALA A 188 -2.16 6.74 6.44
N GLY A 189 -1.39 7.58 7.12
CA GLY A 189 -1.92 8.49 8.13
C GLY A 189 -2.29 7.77 9.45
N PRO A 190 -2.96 8.51 10.40
CA PRO A 190 -3.40 7.93 11.66
C PRO A 190 -4.61 6.97 11.47
N PRO A 191 -4.85 6.10 12.46
CA PRO A 191 -4.10 5.89 13.70
C PRO A 191 -2.84 5.06 13.50
N HIS A 192 -1.87 5.22 14.42
CA HIS A 192 -0.66 4.40 14.47
C HIS A 192 -1.00 2.92 14.75
N LEU A 193 -0.26 1.99 14.12
CA LEU A 193 -0.42 0.56 14.42
C LEU A 193 0.16 0.22 15.80
N ALA A 194 -0.57 -0.54 16.59
CA ALA A 194 -0.01 -1.19 17.79
C ALA A 194 0.99 -2.28 17.39
N GLU A 195 1.85 -2.72 18.32
CA GLU A 195 2.73 -3.87 18.06
C GLU A 195 1.90 -5.15 17.86
N GLY A 196 2.16 -5.87 16.77
CA GLY A 196 1.40 -7.05 16.36
C GLY A 196 0.10 -6.74 15.60
N GLU A 197 -0.30 -5.48 15.52
CA GLU A 197 -1.49 -5.11 14.73
C GLU A 197 -1.24 -5.23 13.24
N ALA A 198 -2.25 -5.73 12.54
CA ALA A 198 -2.29 -5.83 11.09
C ALA A 198 -3.35 -4.95 10.46
N VAL A 199 -3.11 -4.55 9.22
CA VAL A 199 -4.12 -4.00 8.33
C VAL A 199 -4.25 -4.86 7.10
N VAL A 200 -5.48 -5.07 6.65
CA VAL A 200 -5.78 -5.69 5.37
C VAL A 200 -6.07 -4.60 4.36
N ILE A 201 -5.38 -4.64 3.26
CA ILE A 201 -5.35 -3.62 2.23
C ILE A 201 -5.83 -4.23 0.92
N ARG A 202 -6.74 -3.55 0.24
CA ARG A 202 -7.06 -3.83 -1.15
C ARG A 202 -6.21 -2.92 -2.02
N PRO A 203 -5.27 -3.49 -2.82
CA PRO A 203 -4.49 -2.72 -3.79
C PRO A 203 -5.35 -2.33 -5.00
N ASP A 204 -5.03 -1.19 -5.62
CA ASP A 204 -5.68 -0.67 -6.83
C ASP A 204 -4.64 -0.04 -7.76
N ALA A 205 -3.66 -0.83 -8.19
CA ALA A 205 -2.56 -0.47 -9.08
C ALA A 205 -1.80 0.84 -8.75
N THR A 206 -2.51 1.94 -8.50
CA THR A 206 -1.95 3.27 -8.19
C THR A 206 -2.33 3.77 -6.80
N ALA A 207 -3.28 3.11 -6.14
CA ALA A 207 -3.81 3.45 -4.83
C ALA A 207 -4.05 2.17 -4.01
N TRP A 208 -4.55 2.34 -2.80
CA TRP A 208 -4.96 1.23 -1.95
C TRP A 208 -5.92 1.71 -0.86
N THR A 209 -6.72 0.78 -0.35
CA THR A 209 -7.71 1.05 0.69
C THR A 209 -7.55 0.07 1.84
N VAL A 210 -7.55 0.55 3.08
CA VAL A 210 -7.61 -0.30 4.27
C VAL A 210 -9.04 -0.80 4.46
N VAL A 211 -9.22 -2.12 4.36
CA VAL A 211 -10.54 -2.77 4.47
C VAL A 211 -10.77 -3.47 5.81
N ALA A 212 -9.69 -3.76 6.58
CA ALA A 212 -9.79 -4.27 7.94
C ALA A 212 -8.56 -3.91 8.77
N ARG A 213 -8.71 -3.93 10.10
CA ARG A 213 -7.62 -3.84 11.09
C ARG A 213 -7.80 -4.97 12.10
N LEU A 214 -6.72 -5.66 12.47
CA LEU A 214 -6.74 -6.86 13.29
C LEU A 214 -5.65 -6.78 14.36
N GLN A 215 -6.02 -7.03 15.60
CA GLN A 215 -5.11 -7.27 16.70
C GLN A 215 -4.66 -8.75 16.70
N VAL A 216 -3.64 -9.06 17.49
CA VAL A 216 -3.16 -10.45 17.65
C VAL A 216 -4.30 -11.41 18.04
N SER A 217 -5.16 -11.00 18.99
CA SER A 217 -6.31 -11.79 19.46
C SER A 217 -7.36 -12.05 18.39
N ASP A 218 -7.51 -11.13 17.44
CA ASP A 218 -8.56 -11.25 16.40
C ASP A 218 -8.26 -12.41 15.45
N TRP A 219 -6.99 -12.68 15.13
CA TRP A 219 -6.59 -13.83 14.33
C TRP A 219 -6.98 -15.16 14.99
N GLN A 220 -6.81 -15.25 16.31
CA GLN A 220 -7.17 -16.43 17.08
C GLN A 220 -8.71 -16.61 17.13
N ALA A 221 -9.45 -15.50 17.33
CA ALA A 221 -10.91 -15.52 17.34
C ALA A 221 -11.47 -15.95 15.97
N LEU A 222 -10.91 -15.42 14.87
CA LEU A 222 -11.30 -15.82 13.51
C LEU A 222 -11.07 -17.32 13.28
N ALA A 223 -9.91 -17.86 13.72
CA ALA A 223 -9.59 -19.28 13.58
C ALA A 223 -10.49 -20.18 14.45
N ALA A 224 -10.90 -19.71 15.62
CA ALA A 224 -11.84 -20.44 16.48
C ALA A 224 -13.27 -20.47 15.90
N GLY A 225 -13.72 -19.36 15.30
CA GLY A 225 -15.06 -19.26 14.69
C GLY A 225 -15.19 -19.93 13.31
N ALA A 226 -14.08 -20.40 12.72
CA ALA A 226 -14.08 -21.08 11.42
C ALA A 226 -14.11 -22.62 11.50
N ARG A 227 -14.18 -23.18 12.72
CA ARG A 227 -14.24 -24.64 12.99
C ARG A 227 -15.64 -25.21 12.96
#